data_aae8737b598ca6fdae20ff7205498a56
#
_entry.id   aae8737b598ca6fdae20ff7205498a56
#
_cell.length_a   1.000
_cell.length_b   1.000
_cell.length_c   1.000
_cell.angle_alpha   90.00
_cell.angle_beta   90.00
_cell.angle_gamma   90.00
#
_symmetry.space_group_name_H-M   'P 1'
#
loop_
_entity.id
_entity.type
_entity.pdbx_description
1 polymer ?
#
loop_
_entity_poly.entity_id
_entity_poly.type
_entity_poly.pdbx_seq_one_letter_code
_entity_poly.pdbx_strand_id
1 'polypeptide(L)'
;MNMMTKTNDLALLQKVSAFLWAEADLLDGKDYDAWLSLWLTEGFYTLPIGEGDDFDNQLNLCHDNDRMRRDRIQRFQQGFSISSAPPARTVRTVSRFVIDSVEGDTVTVSSAEHVIEDKFGRQRIWGANVKHTLVASGDGFKIRSKVVRLLNSDGMLNSFSYLF
;
A
#
# COMPACT_ATOMS: atom_id res chain seq x y z
N MET A 1 0.04 -5.30 29.55
CA MET A 1 0.83 -5.10 28.32
C MET A 1 1.11 -3.62 28.17
N ASN A 2 2.36 -3.25 28.22
CA ASN A 2 2.77 -1.85 28.31
C ASN A 2 2.58 -1.16 26.95
N MET A 3 1.59 -0.28 26.80
CA MET A 3 1.36 0.51 25.59
C MET A 3 2.56 1.42 25.23
N MET A 4 3.50 1.58 26.14
CA MET A 4 4.71 2.41 25.94
C MET A 4 5.83 1.73 25.12
N THR A 5 5.77 0.42 24.91
CA THR A 5 6.83 -0.30 24.19
C THR A 5 6.68 -0.27 22.66
N LYS A 6 5.52 0.10 22.14
CA LYS A 6 5.25 0.08 20.71
C LYS A 6 5.79 1.28 19.91
N THR A 7 6.24 2.35 20.56
CA THR A 7 6.64 3.59 19.87
C THR A 7 7.91 4.25 20.42
N ASN A 8 8.68 3.54 21.25
CA ASN A 8 9.82 4.16 21.94
C ASN A 8 11.10 4.30 21.10
N ASP A 9 11.16 3.74 19.90
CA ASP A 9 12.28 3.95 18.99
C ASP A 9 11.92 5.02 17.95
N LEU A 10 12.15 6.28 18.31
CA LEU A 10 11.88 7.41 17.44
C LEU A 10 12.72 7.39 16.16
N ALA A 11 13.94 6.86 16.22
CA ALA A 11 14.79 6.74 15.04
C ALA A 11 14.23 5.72 14.04
N LEU A 12 13.75 4.58 14.53
CA LEU A 12 13.10 3.58 13.70
C LEU A 12 11.78 4.13 13.12
N LEU A 13 10.96 4.78 13.94
CA LEU A 13 9.71 5.40 13.48
C LEU A 13 9.97 6.43 12.39
N GLN A 14 11.01 7.24 12.51
CA GLN A 14 11.39 8.22 11.51
C GLN A 14 11.81 7.54 10.19
N LYS A 15 12.61 6.48 10.24
CA LYS A 15 13.02 5.72 9.05
C LYS A 15 11.83 5.06 8.34
N VAL A 16 10.95 4.45 9.11
CA VAL A 16 9.76 3.78 8.60
C VAL A 16 8.81 4.79 7.96
N SER A 17 8.50 5.90 8.64
CA SER A 17 7.63 6.92 8.08
C SER A 17 8.20 7.54 6.81
N ALA A 18 9.48 7.83 6.77
CA ALA A 18 10.15 8.35 5.57
C ALA A 18 10.06 7.37 4.39
N PHE A 19 10.23 6.07 4.64
CA PHE A 19 10.09 5.03 3.62
C PHE A 19 8.65 4.94 3.08
N LEU A 20 7.65 4.97 3.96
CA LEU A 20 6.25 4.86 3.56
C LEU A 20 5.74 6.14 2.86
N TRP A 21 6.25 7.31 3.21
CA TRP A 21 5.97 8.54 2.47
C TRP A 21 6.62 8.53 1.08
N ALA A 22 7.82 7.98 0.95
CA ALA A 22 8.45 7.81 -0.35
C ALA A 22 7.66 6.83 -1.24
N GLU A 23 7.14 5.73 -0.68
CA GLU A 23 6.22 4.83 -1.39
C GLU A 23 4.99 5.57 -1.89
N ALA A 24 4.35 6.37 -1.04
CA ALA A 24 3.18 7.16 -1.41
C ALA A 24 3.47 8.14 -2.56
N ASP A 25 4.61 8.79 -2.52
CA ASP A 25 5.06 9.72 -3.58
C ASP A 25 5.26 8.99 -4.92
N LEU A 26 5.87 7.81 -4.91
CA LEU A 26 6.01 6.97 -6.10
C LEU A 26 4.67 6.57 -6.71
N LEU A 27 3.71 6.20 -5.86
CA LEU A 27 2.37 5.80 -6.30
C LEU A 27 1.59 6.99 -6.89
N ASP A 28 1.65 8.16 -6.28
CA ASP A 28 1.01 9.37 -6.78
C ASP A 28 1.66 9.86 -8.08
N GLY A 29 2.97 9.72 -8.18
CA GLY A 29 3.73 10.00 -9.39
C GLY A 29 3.60 8.93 -10.48
N LYS A 30 2.98 7.80 -10.18
CA LYS A 30 2.86 6.63 -11.08
C LYS A 30 4.21 6.09 -11.55
N ASP A 31 5.24 6.23 -10.72
CA ASP A 31 6.55 5.62 -10.94
C ASP A 31 6.50 4.15 -10.47
N TYR A 32 5.82 3.35 -11.25
CA TYR A 32 5.56 1.95 -10.91
C TYR A 32 6.79 1.06 -10.95
N ASP A 33 7.77 1.38 -11.79
CA ASP A 33 9.02 0.61 -11.84
C ASP A 33 9.82 0.83 -10.55
N ALA A 34 9.93 2.06 -10.08
CA ALA A 34 10.53 2.36 -8.80
C ALA A 34 9.74 1.73 -7.64
N TRP A 35 8.41 1.76 -7.68
CA TRP A 35 7.57 1.12 -6.67
C TRP A 35 7.78 -0.41 -6.63
N LEU A 36 7.84 -1.08 -7.78
CA LEU A 36 8.15 -2.52 -7.83
C LEU A 36 9.50 -2.85 -7.22
N SER A 37 10.48 -1.96 -7.35
CA SER A 37 11.81 -2.15 -6.77
C SER A 37 11.83 -2.13 -5.24
N LEU A 38 10.77 -1.60 -4.60
CA LEU A 38 10.63 -1.61 -3.14
C LEU A 38 10.28 -2.98 -2.57
N TRP A 39 9.85 -3.92 -3.40
CA TRP A 39 9.31 -5.20 -2.98
C TRP A 39 10.34 -6.32 -2.94
N LEU A 40 10.17 -7.22 -1.96
CA LEU A 40 10.76 -8.56 -2.03
C LEU A 40 9.98 -9.39 -3.05
N THR A 41 10.68 -10.30 -3.74
CA THR A 41 10.05 -11.19 -4.74
C THR A 41 8.94 -12.06 -4.13
N GLU A 42 9.11 -12.51 -2.89
CA GLU A 42 8.13 -13.31 -2.16
C GLU A 42 7.00 -12.48 -1.54
N GLY A 43 6.99 -11.18 -1.73
CA GLY A 43 6.02 -10.28 -1.09
C GLY A 43 4.62 -10.34 -1.71
N PHE A 44 3.61 -9.99 -0.90
CA PHE A 44 2.21 -9.93 -1.30
C PHE A 44 1.59 -8.55 -1.07
N TYR A 45 0.89 -8.07 -2.09
CA TYR A 45 0.04 -6.88 -2.05
C TYR A 45 -1.42 -7.30 -1.98
N THR A 46 -2.11 -6.95 -0.91
CA THR A 46 -3.45 -7.48 -0.62
C THR A 46 -4.43 -6.37 -0.28
N LEU A 47 -5.58 -6.38 -0.95
CA LEU A 47 -6.77 -5.62 -0.58
C LEU A 47 -7.87 -6.63 -0.24
N PRO A 48 -8.03 -7.00 1.03
CA PRO A 48 -9.05 -7.97 1.41
C PRO A 48 -10.45 -7.35 1.41
N ILE A 49 -11.46 -8.19 1.23
CA ILE A 49 -12.85 -7.90 1.54
C ILE A 49 -13.13 -8.50 2.92
N GLY A 50 -13.67 -7.68 3.84
CA GLY A 50 -13.90 -8.13 5.22
C GLY A 50 -12.65 -8.08 6.10
N GLU A 51 -12.73 -8.69 7.28
CA GLU A 51 -11.75 -8.52 8.36
C GLU A 51 -10.80 -9.71 8.57
N GLY A 52 -11.00 -10.81 7.84
CA GLY A 52 -10.18 -12.01 7.97
C GLY A 52 -8.74 -11.81 7.51
N ASP A 53 -7.84 -12.65 8.00
CA ASP A 53 -6.41 -12.63 7.69
C ASP A 53 -5.95 -13.85 6.87
N ASP A 54 -6.86 -14.76 6.55
CA ASP A 54 -6.57 -15.92 5.69
C ASP A 54 -6.81 -15.57 4.23
N PHE A 55 -5.89 -14.77 3.68
CA PHE A 55 -6.03 -14.18 2.34
C PHE A 55 -6.05 -15.21 1.22
N ASP A 56 -5.50 -16.40 1.43
CA ASP A 56 -5.51 -17.48 0.43
C ASP A 56 -6.89 -18.15 0.31
N ASN A 57 -7.70 -18.09 1.36
CA ASN A 57 -8.99 -18.79 1.46
C ASN A 57 -10.19 -17.86 1.61
N GLN A 58 -10.02 -16.56 1.37
CA GLN A 58 -11.10 -15.57 1.42
C GLN A 58 -11.18 -14.74 0.15
N LEU A 59 -12.29 -14.01 -0.01
CA LEU A 59 -12.43 -13.05 -1.10
C LEU A 59 -11.57 -11.82 -0.85
N ASN A 60 -10.83 -11.42 -1.87
CA ASN A 60 -10.03 -10.22 -1.88
C ASN A 60 -10.32 -9.41 -3.15
N LEU A 61 -10.21 -8.09 -3.06
CA LEU A 61 -10.17 -7.24 -4.24
C LEU A 61 -8.89 -7.48 -5.05
N CYS A 62 -7.77 -7.70 -4.35
CA CYS A 62 -6.56 -8.27 -4.92
C CYS A 62 -5.73 -9.01 -3.87
N HIS A 63 -4.94 -9.96 -4.31
CA HIS A 63 -3.95 -10.68 -3.51
C HIS A 63 -2.81 -11.06 -4.43
N ASP A 64 -1.92 -10.10 -4.67
CA ASP A 64 -0.96 -10.16 -5.76
C ASP A 64 0.44 -10.55 -5.27
N ASN A 65 0.97 -11.63 -5.82
CA ASN A 65 2.40 -11.97 -5.76
C ASN A 65 3.20 -11.07 -6.74
N ASP A 66 4.51 -11.29 -6.87
CA ASP A 66 5.38 -10.47 -7.73
C ASP A 66 4.90 -10.42 -9.18
N ARG A 67 4.59 -11.58 -9.78
CA ARG A 67 4.08 -11.65 -11.16
C ARG A 67 2.77 -10.88 -11.32
N MET A 68 1.84 -11.10 -10.41
CA MET A 68 0.51 -10.45 -10.47
C MET A 68 0.60 -8.94 -10.29
N ARG A 69 1.52 -8.44 -9.43
CA ARG A 69 1.78 -7.00 -9.30
C ARG A 69 2.27 -6.41 -10.63
N ARG A 70 3.21 -7.07 -11.29
CA ARG A 70 3.74 -6.63 -12.60
C ARG A 70 2.66 -6.64 -13.66
N ASP A 71 1.87 -7.71 -13.73
CA ASP A 71 0.77 -7.83 -14.69
C ASP A 71 -0.29 -6.73 -14.47
N ARG A 72 -0.59 -6.39 -13.21
CA ARG A 72 -1.51 -5.30 -12.85
C ARG A 72 -1.01 -3.95 -13.32
N ILE A 73 0.25 -3.63 -13.07
CA ILE A 73 0.89 -2.39 -13.53
C ILE A 73 0.87 -2.30 -15.06
N GLN A 74 1.20 -3.39 -15.74
CA GLN A 74 1.16 -3.43 -17.20
C GLN A 74 -0.25 -3.12 -17.73
N ARG A 75 -1.30 -3.68 -17.11
CA ARG A 75 -2.68 -3.36 -17.48
C ARG A 75 -3.01 -1.88 -17.28
N PHE A 76 -2.57 -1.27 -16.20
CA PHE A 76 -2.76 0.17 -15.99
C PHE A 76 -2.09 0.99 -17.08
N GLN A 77 -0.85 0.70 -17.40
CA GLN A 77 -0.09 1.41 -18.45
C GLN A 77 -0.73 1.23 -19.83
N GLN A 78 -1.19 0.03 -20.18
CA GLN A 78 -1.89 -0.24 -21.42
C GLN A 78 -3.25 0.45 -21.48
N GLY A 79 -4.01 0.44 -20.39
CA GLY A 79 -5.30 1.13 -20.28
C GLY A 79 -5.18 2.63 -20.55
N PHE A 80 -4.12 3.28 -20.08
CA PHE A 80 -3.86 4.70 -20.34
C PHE A 80 -3.49 4.99 -21.79
N SER A 81 -2.84 4.07 -22.46
CA SER A 81 -2.46 4.24 -23.87
C SER A 81 -3.62 3.99 -24.85
N ILE A 82 -4.64 3.24 -24.47
CA ILE A 82 -5.80 2.89 -25.31
C ILE A 82 -6.97 3.83 -25.06
N SER A 83 -7.16 4.30 -23.82
CA SER A 83 -8.27 5.15 -23.43
C SER A 83 -7.97 6.63 -23.73
N SER A 84 -8.89 7.31 -24.40
CA SER A 84 -8.86 8.78 -24.52
C SER A 84 -9.26 9.50 -23.23
N ALA A 85 -9.72 8.76 -22.22
CA ALA A 85 -10.06 9.32 -20.92
C ALA A 85 -8.78 9.69 -20.15
N PRO A 86 -8.71 10.86 -19.48
CA PRO A 86 -7.57 11.22 -18.67
C PRO A 86 -7.44 10.23 -17.50
N PRO A 87 -6.21 9.86 -17.12
CA PRO A 87 -5.99 9.02 -15.95
C PRO A 87 -6.42 9.74 -14.68
N ALA A 88 -6.85 8.98 -13.67
CA ALA A 88 -7.10 9.54 -12.35
C ALA A 88 -5.81 10.13 -11.77
N ARG A 89 -5.91 11.34 -11.20
CA ARG A 89 -4.84 11.92 -10.39
C ARG A 89 -5.11 11.59 -8.94
N THR A 90 -4.05 11.29 -8.20
CA THR A 90 -4.16 10.94 -6.78
C THR A 90 -3.20 11.75 -5.93
N VAL A 91 -3.64 12.05 -4.71
CA VAL A 91 -2.80 12.54 -3.63
C VAL A 91 -3.07 11.67 -2.41
N ARG A 92 -1.99 11.13 -1.82
CA ARG A 92 -2.07 10.30 -0.61
C ARG A 92 -1.56 11.04 0.60
N THR A 93 -2.29 10.90 1.70
CA THR A 93 -1.76 11.20 3.03
C THR A 93 -1.62 9.89 3.79
N VAL A 94 -0.43 9.63 4.32
CA VAL A 94 -0.15 8.46 5.16
C VAL A 94 0.30 8.96 6.53
N SER A 95 -0.37 8.51 7.57
CA SER A 95 -0.17 9.00 8.91
C SER A 95 -0.48 7.94 9.96
N ARG A 96 -0.45 8.31 11.24
CA ARG A 96 -0.75 7.43 12.36
C ARG A 96 0.10 6.15 12.31
N PHE A 97 1.42 6.32 12.16
CA PHE A 97 2.35 5.21 12.16
C PHE A 97 2.47 4.61 13.55
N VAL A 98 2.24 3.30 13.63
CA VAL A 98 2.42 2.50 14.85
C VAL A 98 3.30 1.31 14.49
N ILE A 99 4.45 1.21 15.15
CA ILE A 99 5.28 0.00 15.05
C ILE A 99 4.65 -1.06 15.92
N ASP A 100 4.07 -2.08 15.28
CA ASP A 100 3.38 -3.17 15.98
C ASP A 100 4.36 -4.17 16.55
N SER A 101 5.42 -4.51 15.81
CA SER A 101 6.46 -5.43 16.24
C SER A 101 7.78 -5.20 15.51
N VAL A 102 8.86 -5.61 16.15
CA VAL A 102 10.20 -5.71 15.57
C VAL A 102 10.74 -7.08 15.90
N GLU A 103 11.03 -7.89 14.89
CA GLU A 103 11.54 -9.25 15.01
C GLU A 103 12.75 -9.42 14.09
N GLY A 104 13.96 -9.32 14.65
CA GLY A 104 15.19 -9.31 13.87
C GLY A 104 15.25 -8.11 12.92
N ASP A 105 15.32 -8.37 11.64
CA ASP A 105 15.33 -7.37 10.57
C ASP A 105 13.93 -7.00 10.05
N THR A 106 12.88 -7.60 10.62
CA THR A 106 11.50 -7.45 10.18
C THR A 106 10.73 -6.50 11.10
N VAL A 107 10.10 -5.49 10.52
CA VAL A 107 9.28 -4.50 11.22
C VAL A 107 7.86 -4.57 10.67
N THR A 108 6.88 -4.74 11.55
CA THR A 108 5.47 -4.64 11.22
C THR A 108 4.93 -3.28 11.67
N VAL A 109 4.31 -2.57 10.73
CA VAL A 109 3.84 -1.21 10.92
C VAL A 109 2.38 -1.08 10.49
N SER A 110 1.57 -0.47 11.35
CA SER A 110 0.21 -0.04 11.02
C SER A 110 0.16 1.46 10.75
N SER A 111 -0.63 1.86 9.76
CA SER A 111 -0.83 3.27 9.40
C SER A 111 -2.26 3.53 8.94
N ALA A 112 -2.61 4.80 8.83
CA ALA A 112 -3.83 5.25 8.17
C ALA A 112 -3.47 5.90 6.84
N GLU A 113 -4.26 5.63 5.82
CA GLU A 113 -4.06 6.19 4.49
C GLU A 113 -5.37 6.81 3.98
N HIS A 114 -5.26 8.02 3.44
CA HIS A 114 -6.31 8.64 2.65
C HIS A 114 -5.79 8.84 1.23
N VAL A 115 -6.55 8.36 0.26
CA VAL A 115 -6.28 8.61 -1.16
C VAL A 115 -7.36 9.54 -1.68
N ILE A 116 -6.98 10.73 -2.09
CA ILE A 116 -7.85 11.67 -2.78
C ILE A 116 -7.68 11.43 -4.27
N GLU A 117 -8.76 11.03 -4.92
CA GLU A 117 -8.81 10.83 -6.37
C GLU A 117 -9.49 12.01 -7.02
N ASP A 118 -8.87 12.58 -8.04
CA ASP A 118 -9.50 13.54 -8.97
C ASP A 118 -9.62 12.89 -10.35
N LYS A 119 -10.86 12.78 -10.83
CA LYS A 119 -11.15 12.23 -12.14
C LYS A 119 -12.36 12.93 -12.74
N PHE A 120 -12.22 13.47 -13.94
CA PHE A 120 -13.28 14.22 -14.64
C PHE A 120 -13.84 15.40 -13.82
N GLY A 121 -13.00 16.08 -13.06
CA GLY A 121 -13.39 17.19 -12.19
C GLY A 121 -14.19 16.77 -10.94
N ARG A 122 -14.23 15.48 -10.65
CA ARG A 122 -14.86 14.93 -9.43
C ARG A 122 -13.79 14.38 -8.52
N GLN A 123 -13.89 14.72 -7.25
CA GLN A 123 -13.01 14.19 -6.22
C GLN A 123 -13.74 13.15 -5.39
N ARG A 124 -13.01 12.05 -5.09
CA ARG A 124 -13.42 11.03 -4.14
C ARG A 124 -12.30 10.80 -3.13
N ILE A 125 -12.67 10.41 -1.92
CA ILE A 125 -11.72 10.11 -0.85
C ILE A 125 -11.91 8.64 -0.46
N TRP A 126 -10.81 7.91 -0.43
CA TRP A 126 -10.73 6.55 0.07
C TRP A 126 -9.96 6.55 1.38
N GLY A 127 -10.58 6.04 2.45
CA GLY A 127 -9.91 5.83 3.73
C GLY A 127 -9.56 4.36 3.91
N ALA A 128 -8.36 4.09 4.40
CA ALA A 128 -7.87 2.74 4.63
C ALA A 128 -7.04 2.63 5.90
N ASN A 129 -7.09 1.46 6.53
CA ASN A 129 -6.08 1.01 7.47
C ASN A 129 -5.08 0.13 6.72
N VAL A 130 -3.80 0.44 6.85
CA VAL A 130 -2.74 -0.26 6.11
C VAL A 130 -1.79 -0.91 7.08
N LYS A 131 -1.42 -2.16 6.80
CA LYS A 131 -0.37 -2.87 7.53
C LYS A 131 0.74 -3.26 6.58
N HIS A 132 1.95 -2.79 6.88
CA HIS A 132 3.16 -3.18 6.17
C HIS A 132 4.00 -4.14 7.01
N THR A 133 4.54 -5.15 6.36
CA THR A 133 5.67 -5.93 6.90
C THR A 133 6.90 -5.58 6.07
N LEU A 134 7.85 -4.92 6.72
CA LEU A 134 9.07 -4.39 6.12
C LEU A 134 10.27 -5.20 6.57
N VAL A 135 11.21 -5.43 5.67
CA VAL A 135 12.49 -6.09 5.98
C VAL A 135 13.62 -5.10 5.74
N ALA A 136 14.50 -4.94 6.71
CA ALA A 136 15.65 -4.06 6.60
C ALA A 136 16.52 -4.46 5.39
N SER A 137 16.90 -3.47 4.58
CA SER A 137 17.73 -3.67 3.39
C SER A 137 18.60 -2.43 3.16
N GLY A 138 19.91 -2.57 3.35
CA GLY A 138 20.81 -1.43 3.33
C GLY A 138 20.41 -0.39 4.39
N ASP A 139 20.31 0.87 3.99
CA ASP A 139 19.86 1.96 4.86
C ASP A 139 18.32 2.11 4.91
N GLY A 140 17.59 1.31 4.17
CA GLY A 140 16.14 1.38 4.06
C GLY A 140 15.46 0.04 4.29
N PHE A 141 14.38 -0.19 3.55
CA PHE A 141 13.55 -1.38 3.69
C PHE A 141 13.15 -1.95 2.34
N LYS A 142 12.70 -3.21 2.38
CA LYS A 142 11.92 -3.85 1.31
C LYS A 142 10.57 -4.27 1.88
N ILE A 143 9.54 -4.25 1.04
CA ILE A 143 8.19 -4.65 1.42
C ILE A 143 8.03 -6.16 1.23
N ARG A 144 7.71 -6.86 2.32
CA ARG A 144 7.30 -8.27 2.28
C ARG A 144 5.79 -8.40 2.18
N SER A 145 5.05 -7.51 2.82
CA SER A 145 3.59 -7.54 2.79
C SER A 145 3.05 -6.11 2.93
N LYS A 146 2.02 -5.81 2.14
CA LYS A 146 1.20 -4.61 2.30
C LYS A 146 -0.26 -5.04 2.22
N VAL A 147 -0.97 -4.87 3.32
CA VAL A 147 -2.40 -5.15 3.41
C VAL A 147 -3.15 -3.84 3.56
N VAL A 148 -3.99 -3.53 2.59
CA VAL A 148 -4.79 -2.30 2.55
C VAL A 148 -6.25 -2.63 2.81
N ARG A 149 -6.77 -2.26 3.97
CA ARG A 149 -8.17 -2.47 4.35
C ARG A 149 -8.95 -1.18 4.14
N LEU A 150 -9.66 -1.11 3.02
CA LEU A 150 -10.57 0.00 2.73
C LEU A 150 -11.77 -0.03 3.68
N LEU A 151 -12.18 1.14 4.17
CA LEU A 151 -13.30 1.23 5.13
C LEU A 151 -14.63 0.75 4.54
N ASN A 152 -14.78 0.85 3.22
CA ASN A 152 -16.00 0.49 2.50
C ASN A 152 -15.75 -0.57 1.42
N SER A 153 -14.88 -1.53 1.70
CA SER A 153 -14.52 -2.60 0.75
C SER A 153 -15.73 -3.40 0.25
N ASP A 154 -16.75 -3.57 1.08
CA ASP A 154 -17.97 -4.33 0.74
C ASP A 154 -18.82 -3.66 -0.36
N GLY A 155 -18.72 -2.34 -0.52
CA GLY A 155 -19.43 -1.58 -1.54
C GLY A 155 -18.66 -1.40 -2.84
N MET A 156 -17.45 -1.92 -2.93
CA MET A 156 -16.54 -1.62 -4.02
C MET A 156 -16.53 -2.72 -5.07
N LEU A 157 -17.43 -2.60 -6.02
CA LEU A 157 -17.51 -3.48 -7.18
C LEU A 157 -16.72 -2.96 -8.39
N ASN A 158 -16.15 -1.77 -8.30
CA ASN A 158 -15.44 -1.13 -9.41
C ASN A 158 -13.95 -1.42 -9.37
N SER A 159 -13.39 -1.72 -10.51
CA SER A 159 -11.95 -1.85 -10.66
C SER A 159 -11.25 -0.50 -10.50
N PHE A 160 -10.23 -0.45 -9.65
CA PHE A 160 -9.34 0.70 -9.57
C PHE A 160 -8.38 0.72 -10.76
N SER A 161 -8.08 1.92 -11.24
CA SER A 161 -7.05 2.15 -12.26
C SER A 161 -5.71 2.57 -11.66
N TYR A 162 -5.56 2.46 -10.34
CA TYR A 162 -4.35 2.81 -9.58
C TYR A 162 -4.22 1.91 -8.35
N LEU A 163 -3.04 1.94 -7.74
CA LEU A 163 -2.70 1.20 -6.53
C LEU A 163 -2.97 2.05 -5.28
N PHE A 164 -3.20 1.35 -4.17
CA PHE A 164 -3.29 1.94 -2.83
C PHE A 164 -1.98 1.79 -2.09
#